data_6b5c29daf71b7fe06bfa26bb7db16e97
#
_entry.id   6b5c29daf71b7fe06bfa26bb7db16e97
#
_cell.length_a   1.000
_cell.length_b   1.000
_cell.length_c   1.000
_cell.angle_alpha   90.00
_cell.angle_beta   90.00
_cell.angle_gamma   90.00
#
_symmetry.space_group_name_H-M   'P 1'
#
loop_
_entity.id
_entity.type
_entity.pdbx_description
1 polymer ?
#
loop_
_entity_poly.entity_id
_entity_poly.type
_entity_poly.pdbx_seq_one_letter_code
_entity_poly.pdbx_strand_id
1 'polypeptide(L)' 'MINRVVMVGRMTRDPELRRTGNGAAVTSFTLALNRNYNSADGQQADYISCVVWNKVAENVAQYCAKGSLVVVEGRLRS' A
#
# COMPACT_ATOMS: atom_id res chain seq x y z
N MET A 1 -21.32 -4.23 9.65
CA MET A 1 -20.78 -3.21 8.73
C MET A 1 -19.66 -3.79 7.91
N ILE A 2 -19.65 -3.50 6.62
CA ILE A 2 -18.58 -3.97 5.74
C ILE A 2 -17.51 -2.89 5.67
N ASN A 3 -16.24 -3.30 5.89
CA ASN A 3 -15.10 -2.42 5.75
C ASN A 3 -14.12 -3.09 4.78
N ARG A 4 -14.26 -2.76 3.51
CA ARG A 4 -13.45 -3.37 2.47
C ARG A 4 -13.16 -2.34 1.40
N VAL A 5 -11.89 -2.25 1.02
CA VAL A 5 -11.46 -1.35 -0.04
C VAL A 5 -10.68 -2.10 -1.07
N VAL A 6 -10.74 -1.64 -2.31
CA VAL A 6 -9.90 -2.11 -3.39
C VAL A 6 -9.24 -0.88 -4.00
N MET A 7 -7.92 -0.89 -4.06
CA MET A 7 -7.16 0.26 -4.56
C MET A 7 -6.15 -0.22 -5.60
N VAL A 8 -5.96 0.61 -6.62
CA VAL A 8 -4.91 0.40 -7.62
C VAL A 8 -4.01 1.61 -7.60
N GLY A 9 -2.72 1.38 -7.42
CA GLY A 9 -1.77 2.50 -7.37
C GLY A 9 -0.34 2.04 -7.54
N ARG A 10 0.57 3.01 -7.53
CA ARG A 10 1.99 2.74 -7.64
C ARG A 10 2.68 3.00 -6.31
N MET A 11 3.65 2.16 -5.99
CA MET A 11 4.46 2.38 -4.79
C MET A 11 5.33 3.61 -4.96
N THR A 12 5.36 4.46 -3.93
CA THR A 12 6.13 5.71 -3.96
C THR A 12 7.59 5.48 -3.65
N ARG A 13 7.91 4.35 -3.00
CA ARG A 13 9.28 3.93 -2.67
C ARG A 13 9.29 2.43 -2.44
N ASP A 14 10.47 1.87 -2.23
CA ASP A 14 10.59 0.45 -1.99
C ASP A 14 9.86 0.06 -0.70
N PRO A 15 9.18 -1.10 -0.69
CA PRO A 15 8.54 -1.58 0.53
C PRO A 15 9.57 -1.95 1.58
N GLU A 16 9.20 -1.76 2.84
CA GLU A 16 10.11 -1.98 3.96
C GLU A 16 9.61 -3.14 4.80
N LEU A 17 10.35 -4.24 4.81
CA LEU A 17 10.05 -5.44 5.59
C LEU A 17 10.65 -5.32 6.96
N ARG A 18 9.86 -5.60 7.99
CA ARG A 18 10.33 -5.68 9.37
C ARG A 18 9.80 -6.94 10.02
N ARG A 19 10.42 -7.32 11.13
CA ARG A 19 9.95 -8.43 11.97
C ARG A 19 9.46 -7.88 13.29
N THR A 20 8.33 -8.42 13.77
CA THR A 20 7.84 -8.09 15.10
C THR A 20 8.64 -8.85 16.15
N GLY A 21 8.40 -8.55 17.45
CA GLY A 21 9.10 -9.21 18.52
C GLY A 21 8.92 -10.72 18.55
N ASN A 22 7.81 -11.25 18.03
CA ASN A 22 7.58 -12.69 17.92
C ASN A 22 7.91 -13.25 16.54
N GLY A 23 8.59 -12.49 15.71
CA GLY A 23 9.10 -12.98 14.43
C GLY A 23 8.16 -12.86 13.25
N ALA A 24 6.99 -12.27 13.40
CA ALA A 24 6.06 -12.11 12.30
C ALA A 24 6.57 -11.08 11.28
N ALA A 25 6.36 -11.34 10.00
CA ALA A 25 6.74 -10.40 8.94
C ALA A 25 5.69 -9.30 8.81
N VAL A 26 6.16 -8.06 8.69
CA VAL A 26 5.32 -6.88 8.47
C VAL A 26 5.99 -6.03 7.41
N THR A 27 5.24 -5.66 6.39
CA THR A 27 5.75 -4.77 5.35
C THR A 27 4.85 -3.56 5.22
N SER A 28 5.46 -2.38 5.25
CA SER A 28 4.74 -1.13 5.04
C SER A 28 5.17 -0.52 3.72
N PHE A 29 4.23 0.14 3.07
CA PHE A 29 4.45 0.84 1.82
C PHE A 29 3.38 1.92 1.63
N THR A 30 3.64 2.84 0.72
CA THR A 30 2.71 3.92 0.41
C THR A 30 2.36 3.82 -1.07
N LEU A 31 1.06 3.91 -1.36
CA LEU A 31 0.54 3.93 -2.72
C LEU A 31 0.15 5.33 -3.12
N ALA A 32 0.49 5.70 -4.34
CA ALA A 32 -0.03 6.89 -5.00
C ALA A 32 -1.20 6.46 -5.86
N LEU A 33 -2.39 6.96 -5.55
CA LEU A 33 -3.62 6.67 -6.27
C LEU A 33 -3.97 7.88 -7.13
N ASN A 34 -4.09 7.67 -8.43
CA ASN A 34 -4.45 8.77 -9.33
C ASN A 34 -5.93 9.08 -9.20
N ARG A 35 -6.25 10.38 -9.18
CA ARG A 35 -7.63 10.82 -9.21
C ARG A 35 -8.15 10.80 -10.64
N ASN A 36 -9.43 10.47 -10.80
CA ASN A 36 -10.06 10.38 -12.11
C ASN A 36 -10.52 11.74 -12.66
N TYR A 37 -10.32 12.80 -11.90
CA TYR A 37 -10.75 14.13 -12.29
C TYR A 37 -9.74 15.15 -11.75
N ASN A 38 -9.74 16.34 -12.37
CA ASN A 38 -8.89 17.42 -11.90
C ASN A 38 -9.47 17.98 -10.60
N SER A 39 -8.62 18.07 -9.58
CA SER A 39 -9.05 18.69 -8.32
C SER A 39 -8.75 20.18 -8.35
N ALA A 40 -9.53 20.93 -7.58
CA ALA A 40 -9.41 22.39 -7.55
C ALA A 40 -8.06 22.83 -6.95
N ASP A 41 -7.44 22.01 -6.14
CA ASP A 41 -6.14 22.31 -5.53
C ASP A 41 -4.96 21.85 -6.37
N GLY A 42 -5.20 21.31 -7.56
CA GLY A 42 -4.15 20.83 -8.44
C GLY A 42 -3.55 19.48 -8.07
N GLN A 43 -4.02 18.87 -7.02
CA GLN A 43 -3.56 17.55 -6.62
C GLN A 43 -4.12 16.47 -7.55
N GLN A 44 -3.24 15.60 -8.05
CA GLN A 44 -3.64 14.55 -8.98
C GLN A 44 -3.53 13.15 -8.39
N ALA A 45 -3.04 13.03 -7.16
CA ALA A 45 -2.86 11.74 -6.51
C ALA A 45 -3.19 11.83 -5.03
N ASP A 46 -3.70 10.75 -4.49
CA ASP A 46 -3.83 10.55 -3.06
C ASP A 46 -2.77 9.56 -2.62
N TYR A 47 -2.24 9.73 -1.42
CA TYR A 47 -1.20 8.86 -0.88
C TYR A 47 -1.77 8.09 0.30
N ILE A 48 -1.73 6.77 0.20
CA ILE A 48 -2.33 5.89 1.21
C ILE A 48 -1.24 4.98 1.77
N SER A 49 -1.07 5.01 3.09
CA SER A 49 -0.15 4.10 3.78
C SER A 49 -0.81 2.74 3.95
N CYS A 50 -0.07 1.69 3.60
CA CYS A 50 -0.54 0.32 3.66
C CYS A 50 0.38 -0.52 4.53
N VAL A 51 -0.20 -1.51 5.21
CA VAL A 51 0.53 -2.49 6.01
C VAL A 51 0.02 -3.87 5.64
N VAL A 52 0.94 -4.79 5.38
CA VAL A 52 0.62 -6.19 5.11
C VAL A 52 1.44 -7.09 6.02
N TRP A 53 0.95 -8.32 6.24
CA TRP A 53 1.49 -9.22 7.24
C TRP A 53 1.83 -10.59 6.66
N ASN A 54 2.73 -11.28 7.32
CA ASN A 54 3.05 -12.69 7.10
C ASN A 54 3.51 -12.95 5.65
N LYS A 55 2.92 -13.93 4.97
CA LYS A 55 3.35 -14.32 3.63
C LYS A 55 3.17 -13.20 2.61
N VAL A 56 2.10 -12.42 2.74
CA VAL A 56 1.88 -11.28 1.86
C VAL A 56 2.99 -10.25 2.05
N ALA A 57 3.40 -10.00 3.30
CA ALA A 57 4.49 -9.07 3.60
C ALA A 57 5.80 -9.50 2.93
N GLU A 58 6.12 -10.81 3.01
CA GLU A 58 7.33 -11.34 2.39
C GLU A 58 7.28 -11.22 0.87
N ASN A 59 6.12 -11.53 0.27
CA ASN A 59 5.95 -11.44 -1.18
C ASN A 59 6.07 -10.00 -1.68
N VAL A 60 5.45 -9.06 -0.99
CA VAL A 60 5.53 -7.65 -1.37
C VAL A 60 6.97 -7.16 -1.30
N ALA A 61 7.68 -7.49 -0.22
CA ALA A 61 9.08 -7.07 -0.07
C ALA A 61 9.97 -7.68 -1.14
N GLN A 62 9.69 -8.91 -1.57
CA GLN A 62 10.51 -9.62 -2.53
C GLN A 62 10.26 -9.17 -3.97
N TYR A 63 9.00 -8.95 -4.34
CA TYR A 63 8.63 -8.78 -5.74
C TYR A 63 8.25 -7.36 -6.14
N CYS A 64 8.07 -6.46 -5.19
CA CYS A 64 7.63 -5.10 -5.46
C CYS A 64 8.74 -4.10 -5.14
N ALA A 65 8.70 -2.95 -5.80
CA ALA A 65 9.66 -1.89 -5.63
C ALA A 65 9.01 -0.55 -5.93
N LYS A 66 9.73 0.54 -5.69
CA LYS A 66 9.30 1.88 -6.08
C LYS A 66 8.83 1.88 -7.51
N GLY A 67 7.64 2.41 -7.76
CA GLY A 67 7.04 2.48 -9.08
C GLY A 67 6.20 1.28 -9.49
N SER A 68 6.24 0.18 -8.71
CA SER A 68 5.42 -1.00 -9.00
C SER A 68 3.94 -0.65 -8.97
N LEU A 69 3.19 -1.10 -9.98
CA LEU A 69 1.74 -0.97 -10.01
C LEU A 69 1.15 -2.16 -9.29
N VAL A 70 0.35 -1.91 -8.27
CA VAL A 70 -0.21 -2.98 -7.45
C VAL A 70 -1.70 -2.76 -7.24
N VAL A 71 -2.40 -3.86 -7.04
CA VAL A 71 -3.81 -3.87 -6.64
C VAL A 71 -3.86 -4.36 -5.21
N VAL A 72 -4.48 -3.57 -4.35
CA VAL A 72 -4.59 -3.88 -2.93
C VAL A 72 -6.05 -4.01 -2.56
N GLU A 73 -6.36 -5.12 -1.89
CA GLU A 73 -7.67 -5.34 -1.28
C GLU A 73 -7.47 -5.47 0.22
N GLY A 74 -8.22 -4.73 0.99
CA GLY A 74 -8.04 -4.75 2.43
C GLY A 74 -9.08 -3.95 3.17
N ARG A 75 -8.72 -3.53 4.37
CA ARG A 75 -9.58 -2.75 5.25
C ARG A 75 -8.94 -1.41 5.55
N LEU A 76 -9.78 -0.41 5.72
CA LEU A 76 -9.33 0.89 6.22
C LEU A 76 -9.18 0.81 7.74
N ARG A 77 -8.13 1.42 8.24
CA ARG A 77 -7.89 1.57 9.67
C ARG A 77 -7.70 3.04 10.00
N SER A 78 -8.23 3.42 11.13
CA SER A 78 -8.04 4.77 11.66
C SER A 78 -7.05 4.77 12.81
#